data_c3922e9ea7f3819d184bd1bddb9f60a1
#
_entry.id   c3922e9ea7f3819d184bd1bddb9f60a1
#
_cell.length_a   1.000
_cell.length_b   1.000
_cell.length_c   1.000
_cell.angle_alpha   90.00
_cell.angle_beta   90.00
_cell.angle_gamma   90.00
#
_symmetry.space_group_name_H-M   'P 1'
#
loop_
_entity.id
_entity.type
_entity.pdbx_description
1 polymer ?
#
loop_
_entity_poly.entity_id
_entity_poly.type
_entity_poly.pdbx_seq_one_letter_code
_entity_poly.pdbx_strand_id
1 'polypeptide(L)'
;MKKKFICFAILILTAYILLYPADAVNASRNGLMLWYEKVLPTLLPFAIISNVLIHSGYMDALTKHLTKYFRFFMPVSGEGVFILCSGFLFGFPMGSKNCAELLKANKIHPKEAEILFYITNNISPVFIGSYILLQQLQLTGMFGISIFILYVPALILGMLLLYRKKEENRQKKTASQSQITFKIIDAAIMNGFETLVRIGGYIMLFSILISLVEKLPLPKPVLILLENVLEITNGINCLANTDWSIQTKYILAMTATAFGGLSGIAQTSSMVKGTSLSMKKYCLVKLFLTLCTFLLAVAVSVFLF
;
A
#
# COMPACT_ATOMS: atom_id res chain seq x y z
N MET A 1 -15.32 -12.62 -21.86
CA MET A 1 -14.64 -11.33 -22.13
C MET A 1 -13.36 -11.14 -21.31
N LYS A 2 -13.37 -11.24 -19.97
CA LYS A 2 -12.16 -11.01 -19.11
C LYS A 2 -10.95 -11.89 -19.50
N LYS A 3 -11.13 -13.20 -19.77
CA LYS A 3 -10.01 -14.10 -20.14
C LYS A 3 -9.36 -13.71 -21.46
N LYS A 4 -10.15 -13.32 -22.49
CA LYS A 4 -9.63 -12.88 -23.81
C LYS A 4 -8.82 -11.58 -23.67
N PHE A 5 -9.29 -10.63 -22.86
CA PHE A 5 -8.57 -9.37 -22.61
C PHE A 5 -7.22 -9.61 -21.91
N ILE A 6 -7.19 -10.46 -20.88
CA ILE A 6 -5.93 -10.82 -20.18
C ILE A 6 -4.96 -11.53 -21.15
N CYS A 7 -5.43 -12.48 -21.94
CA CYS A 7 -4.61 -13.16 -22.94
C CYS A 7 -4.02 -12.17 -23.96
N PHE A 8 -4.82 -11.22 -24.44
CA PHE A 8 -4.37 -10.18 -25.36
C PHE A 8 -3.32 -9.26 -24.73
N ALA A 9 -3.52 -8.83 -23.47
CA ALA A 9 -2.54 -8.03 -22.75
C ALA A 9 -1.20 -8.76 -22.56
N ILE A 10 -1.24 -10.06 -22.23
CA ILE A 10 -0.03 -10.90 -22.14
C ILE A 10 0.68 -10.99 -23.49
N LEU A 11 -0.06 -11.20 -24.57
CA LEU A 11 0.53 -11.25 -25.93
C LEU A 11 1.20 -9.94 -26.32
N ILE A 12 0.56 -8.79 -26.02
CA ILE A 12 1.17 -7.47 -26.28
C ILE A 12 2.46 -7.30 -25.49
N LEU A 13 2.45 -7.63 -24.20
CA LEU A 13 3.64 -7.51 -23.35
C LEU A 13 4.76 -8.43 -23.84
N THR A 14 4.43 -9.67 -24.22
CA THR A 14 5.40 -10.62 -24.79
C THR A 14 5.97 -10.10 -26.11
N ALA A 15 5.12 -9.60 -27.01
CA ALA A 15 5.56 -8.99 -28.28
C ALA A 15 6.49 -7.78 -28.01
N TYR A 16 6.15 -6.93 -27.05
CA TYR A 16 7.00 -5.80 -26.67
C TYR A 16 8.39 -6.25 -26.20
N ILE A 17 8.46 -7.25 -25.31
CA ILE A 17 9.73 -7.78 -24.81
C ILE A 17 10.62 -8.33 -25.95
N LEU A 18 9.98 -8.97 -26.95
CA LEU A 18 10.70 -9.54 -28.09
C LEU A 18 11.13 -8.50 -29.12
N LEU A 19 10.32 -7.45 -29.34
CA LEU A 19 10.61 -6.39 -30.31
C LEU A 19 11.54 -5.31 -29.77
N TYR A 20 11.50 -5.06 -28.46
CA TYR A 20 12.31 -4.04 -27.76
C TYR A 20 13.07 -4.63 -26.58
N PRO A 21 13.94 -5.64 -26.79
CA PRO A 21 14.56 -6.38 -25.68
C PRO A 21 15.45 -5.50 -24.79
N ALA A 22 16.19 -4.55 -25.37
CA ALA A 22 17.04 -3.64 -24.60
C ALA A 22 16.24 -2.76 -23.64
N ASP A 23 15.13 -2.18 -24.11
CA ASP A 23 14.27 -1.33 -23.29
C ASP A 23 13.57 -2.14 -22.19
N ALA A 24 13.06 -3.33 -22.52
CA ALA A 24 12.42 -4.23 -21.57
C ALA A 24 13.41 -4.70 -20.47
N VAL A 25 14.63 -5.05 -20.84
CA VAL A 25 15.69 -5.45 -19.88
C VAL A 25 16.07 -4.27 -18.99
N ASN A 26 16.24 -3.06 -19.54
CA ASN A 26 16.57 -1.87 -18.78
C ASN A 26 15.44 -1.51 -17.80
N ALA A 27 14.19 -1.55 -18.24
CA ALA A 27 13.03 -1.31 -17.38
C ALA A 27 12.93 -2.35 -16.25
N SER A 28 13.13 -3.63 -16.58
CA SER A 28 13.18 -4.72 -15.62
C SER A 28 14.28 -4.53 -14.56
N ARG A 29 15.49 -4.16 -15.01
CA ARG A 29 16.62 -3.85 -14.13
C ARG A 29 16.32 -2.69 -13.21
N ASN A 30 15.76 -1.61 -13.72
CA ASN A 30 15.38 -0.44 -12.92
C ASN A 30 14.33 -0.80 -11.85
N GLY A 31 13.33 -1.58 -12.20
CA GLY A 31 12.33 -2.09 -11.26
C GLY A 31 12.95 -2.98 -10.17
N LEU A 32 13.86 -3.87 -10.54
CA LEU A 32 14.57 -4.73 -9.58
C LEU A 32 15.51 -3.92 -8.67
N MET A 33 16.22 -2.92 -9.18
CA MET A 33 17.07 -2.05 -8.37
C MET A 33 16.26 -1.24 -7.39
N LEU A 34 15.10 -0.69 -7.82
CA LEU A 34 14.16 0.01 -6.94
C LEU A 34 13.68 -0.91 -5.79
N TRP A 35 13.32 -2.14 -6.12
CA TRP A 35 12.92 -3.12 -5.13
C TRP A 35 14.05 -3.46 -4.17
N TYR A 36 15.24 -3.74 -4.68
CA TYR A 36 16.39 -4.15 -3.88
C TYR A 36 16.89 -3.03 -2.95
N GLU A 37 17.03 -1.81 -3.47
CA GLU A 37 17.61 -0.69 -2.72
C GLU A 37 16.61 0.02 -1.79
N LYS A 38 15.34 0.07 -2.17
CA LYS A 38 14.34 0.88 -1.45
C LYS A 38 13.32 0.03 -0.70
N VAL A 39 12.77 -0.99 -1.34
CA VAL A 39 11.63 -1.75 -0.79
C VAL A 39 12.09 -2.87 0.13
N LEU A 40 13.05 -3.68 -0.31
CA LEU A 40 13.53 -4.84 0.44
C LEU A 40 14.09 -4.46 1.83
N PRO A 41 15.06 -3.53 1.96
CA PRO A 41 15.65 -3.21 3.26
C PRO A 41 14.67 -2.51 4.21
N THR A 42 13.67 -1.82 3.67
CA THR A 42 12.68 -1.11 4.50
C THR A 42 11.55 -2.02 4.98
N LEU A 43 11.04 -2.92 4.13
CA LEU A 43 9.85 -3.73 4.47
C LEU A 43 10.19 -5.11 5.05
N LEU A 44 11.32 -5.72 4.68
CA LEU A 44 11.65 -7.09 5.13
C LEU A 44 11.76 -7.21 6.66
N PRO A 45 12.48 -6.34 7.37
CA PRO A 45 12.54 -6.42 8.82
C PRO A 45 11.16 -6.35 9.48
N PHE A 46 10.31 -5.44 9.01
CA PHE A 46 8.95 -5.30 9.53
C PHE A 46 8.06 -6.48 9.19
N ALA A 47 8.20 -7.06 8.00
CA ALA A 47 7.48 -8.26 7.61
C ALA A 47 7.83 -9.44 8.52
N ILE A 48 9.11 -9.62 8.84
CA ILE A 48 9.60 -10.67 9.76
C ILE A 48 9.05 -10.41 11.18
N ILE A 49 9.26 -9.20 11.71
CA ILE A 49 8.79 -8.84 13.07
C ILE A 49 7.28 -9.01 13.19
N SER A 50 6.50 -8.54 12.23
CA SER A 50 5.04 -8.70 12.21
C SER A 50 4.62 -10.16 12.27
N ASN A 51 5.26 -11.02 11.48
CA ASN A 51 5.00 -12.46 11.48
C ASN A 51 5.34 -13.11 12.83
N VAL A 52 6.50 -12.80 13.40
CA VAL A 52 6.90 -13.29 14.72
C VAL A 52 5.85 -12.88 15.76
N LEU A 53 5.43 -11.62 15.79
CA LEU A 53 4.43 -11.12 16.75
C LEU A 53 3.07 -11.82 16.59
N ILE A 54 2.62 -12.02 15.36
CA ILE A 54 1.34 -12.70 15.08
C ILE A 54 1.37 -14.14 15.57
N HIS A 55 2.47 -14.88 15.37
CA HIS A 55 2.54 -16.31 15.64
C HIS A 55 3.08 -16.66 17.03
N SER A 56 3.83 -15.78 17.69
CA SER A 56 4.38 -16.01 19.04
C SER A 56 3.41 -15.73 20.19
N GLY A 57 2.26 -15.08 19.93
CA GLY A 57 1.31 -14.66 20.98
C GLY A 57 1.69 -13.39 21.74
N TYR A 58 2.82 -12.73 21.43
CA TYR A 58 3.23 -11.48 22.10
C TYR A 58 2.50 -10.24 21.61
N MET A 59 1.72 -10.34 20.55
CA MET A 59 0.97 -9.22 19.98
C MET A 59 0.03 -8.56 21.02
N ASP A 60 -0.65 -9.37 21.86
CA ASP A 60 -1.55 -8.86 22.90
C ASP A 60 -0.81 -8.01 23.95
N ALA A 61 0.39 -8.42 24.35
CA ALA A 61 1.21 -7.67 25.29
C ALA A 61 1.62 -6.31 24.71
N LEU A 62 2.02 -6.29 23.43
CA LEU A 62 2.42 -5.08 22.73
C LEU A 62 1.25 -4.10 22.54
N THR A 63 0.07 -4.60 22.18
CA THR A 63 -1.06 -3.74 21.86
C THR A 63 -1.91 -3.34 23.07
N LYS A 64 -1.75 -4.00 24.22
CA LYS A 64 -2.56 -3.78 25.44
C LYS A 64 -2.68 -2.31 25.85
N HIS A 65 -1.56 -1.62 25.90
CA HIS A 65 -1.55 -0.20 26.30
C HIS A 65 -2.11 0.70 25.18
N LEU A 66 -1.71 0.45 23.94
CA LEU A 66 -2.17 1.23 22.77
C LEU A 66 -3.67 1.08 22.56
N THR A 67 -4.23 -0.11 22.77
CA THR A 67 -5.68 -0.37 22.59
C THR A 67 -6.55 0.54 23.45
N LYS A 68 -6.10 0.91 24.66
CA LYS A 68 -6.84 1.83 25.54
C LYS A 68 -7.01 3.21 24.90
N TYR A 69 -5.95 3.74 24.26
CA TYR A 69 -5.98 5.05 23.60
C TYR A 69 -6.74 4.98 22.27
N PHE A 70 -6.50 3.95 21.46
CA PHE A 70 -7.18 3.80 20.18
C PHE A 70 -8.68 3.59 20.33
N ARG A 71 -9.15 2.88 21.37
CA ARG A 71 -10.58 2.69 21.63
C ARG A 71 -11.36 3.97 21.90
N PHE A 72 -10.69 5.01 22.34
CA PHE A 72 -11.31 6.31 22.50
C PHE A 72 -11.75 6.91 21.15
N PHE A 73 -10.96 6.69 20.10
CA PHE A 73 -11.22 7.22 18.77
C PHE A 73 -11.90 6.20 17.84
N MET A 74 -11.55 4.93 17.98
CA MET A 74 -12.04 3.83 17.14
C MET A 74 -12.30 2.56 17.97
N PRO A 75 -13.48 1.92 17.87
CA PRO A 75 -13.81 0.69 18.60
C PRO A 75 -13.10 -0.53 17.96
N VAL A 76 -11.77 -0.61 18.10
CA VAL A 76 -10.92 -1.67 17.56
C VAL A 76 -10.44 -2.66 18.61
N SER A 77 -10.16 -3.90 18.19
CA SER A 77 -9.49 -4.92 18.99
C SER A 77 -7.98 -4.63 19.14
N GLY A 78 -7.27 -5.38 19.97
CA GLY A 78 -5.80 -5.30 20.05
C GLY A 78 -5.14 -5.64 18.72
N GLU A 79 -5.67 -6.66 18.04
CA GLU A 79 -5.28 -7.07 16.69
C GLU A 79 -5.54 -5.95 15.68
N GLY A 80 -6.68 -5.27 15.80
CA GLY A 80 -7.01 -4.10 14.97
C GLY A 80 -6.05 -2.94 15.18
N VAL A 81 -5.63 -2.66 16.41
CA VAL A 81 -4.58 -1.66 16.71
C VAL A 81 -3.26 -2.05 16.04
N PHE A 82 -2.88 -3.33 16.10
CA PHE A 82 -1.66 -3.80 15.43
C PHE A 82 -1.73 -3.57 13.90
N ILE A 83 -2.87 -3.86 13.27
CA ILE A 83 -3.06 -3.60 11.83
C ILE A 83 -2.99 -2.11 11.54
N LEU A 84 -3.64 -1.25 12.34
CA LEU A 84 -3.57 0.20 12.19
C LEU A 84 -2.13 0.71 12.26
N CYS A 85 -1.42 0.38 13.33
CA CYS A 85 -0.03 0.81 13.51
C CYS A 85 0.86 0.31 12.36
N SER A 86 0.80 -0.97 12.02
CA SER A 86 1.65 -1.53 10.97
C SER A 86 1.30 -1.00 9.58
N GLY A 87 0.02 -0.83 9.25
CA GLY A 87 -0.41 -0.33 7.96
C GLY A 87 -0.08 1.15 7.75
N PHE A 88 -0.24 1.98 8.79
CA PHE A 88 0.08 3.41 8.69
C PHE A 88 1.58 3.70 8.79
N LEU A 89 2.36 2.93 9.56
CA LEU A 89 3.80 3.15 9.70
C LEU A 89 4.61 2.57 8.54
N PHE A 90 4.30 1.33 8.15
CA PHE A 90 5.09 0.61 7.14
C PHE A 90 4.49 0.73 5.73
N GLY A 91 3.23 1.10 5.64
CA GLY A 91 2.54 1.31 4.38
C GLY A 91 2.08 0.01 3.71
N PHE A 92 1.60 0.15 2.46
CA PHE A 92 1.21 -1.02 1.68
C PHE A 92 2.44 -1.83 1.24
N PRO A 93 2.33 -3.16 1.12
CA PRO A 93 1.12 -3.94 1.36
C PRO A 93 1.01 -4.47 2.80
N MET A 94 1.74 -3.92 3.79
CA MET A 94 1.81 -4.49 5.14
C MET A 94 0.46 -4.47 5.87
N GLY A 95 -0.34 -3.40 5.70
CA GLY A 95 -1.70 -3.34 6.25
C GLY A 95 -2.56 -4.51 5.76
N SER A 96 -2.61 -4.73 4.46
CA SER A 96 -3.37 -5.84 3.85
C SER A 96 -2.81 -7.22 4.21
N LYS A 97 -1.48 -7.36 4.28
CA LYS A 97 -0.84 -8.60 4.70
C LYS A 97 -1.24 -8.97 6.12
N ASN A 98 -1.10 -8.03 7.06
CA ASN A 98 -1.43 -8.30 8.46
C ASN A 98 -2.93 -8.57 8.67
N CYS A 99 -3.83 -7.88 7.93
CA CYS A 99 -5.25 -8.22 7.91
C CYS A 99 -5.47 -9.67 7.47
N ALA A 100 -4.82 -10.10 6.39
CA ALA A 100 -4.96 -11.44 5.85
C ALA A 100 -4.40 -12.52 6.79
N GLU A 101 -3.23 -12.30 7.38
CA GLU A 101 -2.58 -13.21 8.33
C GLU A 101 -3.42 -13.41 9.60
N LEU A 102 -3.90 -12.31 10.21
CA LEU A 102 -4.72 -12.37 11.41
C LEU A 102 -6.09 -12.99 11.14
N LEU A 103 -6.65 -12.76 9.95
CA LEU A 103 -7.91 -13.38 9.53
C LEU A 103 -7.74 -14.89 9.31
N LYS A 104 -6.68 -15.34 8.64
CA LYS A 104 -6.35 -16.77 8.45
C LYS A 104 -6.07 -17.47 9.79
N ALA A 105 -5.45 -16.76 10.73
CA ALA A 105 -5.20 -17.26 12.08
C ALA A 105 -6.44 -17.22 13.00
N ASN A 106 -7.61 -16.80 12.51
CA ASN A 106 -8.83 -16.59 13.29
C ASN A 106 -8.63 -15.70 14.54
N LYS A 107 -7.71 -14.72 14.46
CA LYS A 107 -7.38 -13.81 15.56
C LYS A 107 -8.16 -12.50 15.51
N ILE A 108 -8.77 -12.16 14.40
CA ILE A 108 -9.56 -10.94 14.22
C ILE A 108 -10.93 -11.26 13.63
N HIS A 109 -11.94 -10.47 14.01
CA HIS A 109 -13.28 -10.63 13.47
C HIS A 109 -13.32 -10.22 11.97
N PRO A 110 -13.96 -11.01 11.05
CA PRO A 110 -13.93 -10.76 9.61
C PRO A 110 -14.37 -9.34 9.20
N LYS A 111 -15.43 -8.80 9.81
CA LYS A 111 -15.91 -7.45 9.52
C LYS A 111 -14.92 -6.36 9.96
N GLU A 112 -14.23 -6.56 11.08
CA GLU A 112 -13.19 -5.64 11.54
C GLU A 112 -11.99 -5.68 10.60
N ALA A 113 -11.51 -6.88 10.24
CA ALA A 113 -10.45 -7.07 9.27
C ALA A 113 -10.80 -6.43 7.92
N GLU A 114 -12.04 -6.57 7.44
CA GLU A 114 -12.52 -5.97 6.19
C GLU A 114 -12.43 -4.44 6.23
N ILE A 115 -12.88 -3.79 7.31
CA ILE A 115 -12.82 -2.33 7.46
C ILE A 115 -11.36 -1.85 7.53
N LEU A 116 -10.55 -2.51 8.36
CA LEU A 116 -9.13 -2.17 8.51
C LEU A 116 -8.37 -2.37 7.20
N PHE A 117 -8.65 -3.42 6.46
CA PHE A 117 -8.10 -3.65 5.12
C PHE A 117 -8.35 -2.47 4.17
N TYR A 118 -9.52 -1.83 4.24
CA TYR A 118 -9.82 -0.68 3.38
C TYR A 118 -9.02 0.57 3.72
N ILE A 119 -8.73 0.80 4.99
CA ILE A 119 -8.19 2.08 5.46
C ILE A 119 -6.68 2.07 5.75
N THR A 120 -6.06 0.90 5.97
CA THR A 120 -4.66 0.79 6.41
C THR A 120 -3.67 0.54 5.28
N ASN A 121 -4.15 0.40 4.05
CA ASN A 121 -3.29 0.08 2.92
C ASN A 121 -2.88 1.36 2.16
N ASN A 122 -2.16 2.24 2.86
CA ASN A 122 -1.65 3.51 2.36
C ASN A 122 -0.13 3.48 2.17
N ILE A 123 0.44 4.51 1.57
CA ILE A 123 1.90 4.65 1.43
C ILE A 123 2.49 5.08 2.78
N SER A 124 3.69 4.60 3.11
CA SER A 124 4.33 4.88 4.40
C SER A 124 4.75 6.36 4.54
N PRO A 125 4.77 6.91 5.78
CA PRO A 125 5.23 8.27 6.03
C PRO A 125 6.68 8.49 5.58
N VAL A 126 7.52 7.48 5.73
CA VAL A 126 8.94 7.55 5.30
C VAL A 126 9.02 7.77 3.78
N PHE A 127 8.25 7.02 3.00
CA PHE A 127 8.24 7.18 1.54
C PHE A 127 7.66 8.54 1.13
N ILE A 128 6.59 9.00 1.79
CA ILE A 128 6.01 10.32 1.53
C ILE A 128 7.03 11.42 1.81
N GLY A 129 7.70 11.39 2.96
CA GLY A 129 8.65 12.42 3.36
C GLY A 129 9.94 12.38 2.55
N SER A 130 10.60 11.23 2.48
CA SER A 130 11.93 11.12 1.86
C SER A 130 11.85 11.11 0.34
N TYR A 131 10.99 10.29 -0.24
CA TYR A 131 10.94 10.15 -1.70
C TYR A 131 10.09 11.24 -2.34
N ILE A 132 8.80 11.34 -1.98
CA ILE A 132 7.88 12.24 -2.69
C ILE A 132 8.24 13.71 -2.42
N LEU A 133 8.30 14.09 -1.14
CA LEU A 133 8.46 15.50 -0.79
C LEU A 133 9.90 15.99 -0.97
N LEU A 134 10.89 15.28 -0.41
CA LEU A 134 12.28 15.76 -0.44
C LEU A 134 12.99 15.48 -1.77
N GLN A 135 12.97 14.24 -2.27
CA GLN A 135 13.71 13.90 -3.48
C GLN A 135 13.03 14.39 -4.75
N GLN A 136 11.71 14.21 -4.88
CA GLN A 136 11.01 14.48 -6.13
C GLN A 136 10.48 15.90 -6.23
N LEU A 137 9.74 16.39 -5.24
CA LEU A 137 9.12 17.70 -5.28
C LEU A 137 9.97 18.82 -4.66
N GLN A 138 11.01 18.49 -3.90
CA GLN A 138 11.88 19.42 -3.18
C GLN A 138 11.11 20.36 -2.24
N LEU A 139 10.02 19.86 -1.63
CA LEU A 139 9.16 20.58 -0.72
C LEU A 139 9.52 20.28 0.74
N THR A 140 10.33 21.15 1.34
CA THR A 140 10.64 21.10 2.77
C THR A 140 9.49 21.69 3.59
N GLY A 141 9.23 21.12 4.77
CA GLY A 141 8.18 21.63 5.69
C GLY A 141 6.75 21.15 5.38
N MET A 142 6.51 20.46 4.25
CA MET A 142 5.17 20.03 3.83
C MET A 142 4.76 18.65 4.38
N PHE A 143 5.60 18.00 5.17
CA PHE A 143 5.39 16.63 5.63
C PHE A 143 4.10 16.48 6.44
N GLY A 144 3.89 17.31 7.48
CA GLY A 144 2.72 17.22 8.36
C GLY A 144 1.39 17.38 7.62
N ILE A 145 1.31 18.38 6.72
CA ILE A 145 0.11 18.64 5.94
C ILE A 145 -0.15 17.52 4.91
N SER A 146 0.90 16.98 4.31
CA SER A 146 0.78 15.86 3.37
C SER A 146 0.27 14.58 4.06
N ILE A 147 0.77 14.28 5.27
CA ILE A 147 0.25 13.18 6.10
C ILE A 147 -1.22 13.42 6.45
N PHE A 148 -1.58 14.65 6.82
CA PHE A 148 -2.97 15.00 7.10
C PHE A 148 -3.87 14.74 5.90
N ILE A 149 -3.52 15.24 4.72
CA ILE A 149 -4.30 15.09 3.48
C ILE A 149 -4.47 13.61 3.11
N LEU A 150 -3.44 12.78 3.29
CA LEU A 150 -3.43 11.39 2.88
C LEU A 150 -4.12 10.46 3.89
N TYR A 151 -3.97 10.72 5.19
CA TYR A 151 -4.39 9.75 6.22
C TYR A 151 -5.73 10.08 6.86
N VAL A 152 -6.06 11.37 7.00
CA VAL A 152 -7.30 11.77 7.68
C VAL A 152 -8.56 11.24 6.99
N PRO A 153 -8.71 11.26 5.65
CA PRO A 153 -9.87 10.67 5.01
C PRO A 153 -10.05 9.19 5.33
N ALA A 154 -8.95 8.41 5.34
CA ALA A 154 -8.96 6.99 5.67
C ALA A 154 -9.34 6.76 7.14
N LEU A 155 -8.79 7.56 8.06
CA LEU A 155 -9.10 7.47 9.50
C LEU A 155 -10.57 7.82 9.76
N ILE A 156 -11.10 8.90 9.19
CA ILE A 156 -12.53 9.29 9.34
C ILE A 156 -13.43 8.18 8.81
N LEU A 157 -13.15 7.66 7.62
CA LEU A 157 -13.94 6.56 7.06
C LEU A 157 -13.89 5.32 7.96
N GLY A 158 -12.72 4.98 8.46
CA GLY A 158 -12.54 3.87 9.39
C GLY A 158 -13.35 4.03 10.67
N MET A 159 -13.30 5.24 11.28
CA MET A 159 -14.12 5.57 12.44
C MET A 159 -15.61 5.35 12.15
N LEU A 160 -16.13 5.95 11.08
CA LEU A 160 -17.54 5.85 10.72
C LEU A 160 -17.98 4.40 10.49
N LEU A 161 -17.18 3.59 9.81
CA LEU A 161 -17.50 2.20 9.52
C LEU A 161 -17.42 1.32 10.77
N LEU A 162 -16.44 1.54 11.66
CA LEU A 162 -16.26 0.77 12.88
C LEU A 162 -17.36 1.10 13.92
N TYR A 163 -17.74 2.37 14.05
CA TYR A 163 -18.87 2.74 14.94
C TYR A 163 -20.23 2.19 14.46
N ARG A 164 -20.43 2.05 13.15
CA ARG A 164 -21.64 1.42 12.59
C ARG A 164 -21.66 -0.11 12.73
N LYS A 165 -20.53 -0.71 13.05
CA LYS A 165 -20.43 -2.13 13.32
C LYS A 165 -21.16 -2.42 14.63
N LYS A 166 -22.32 -3.13 14.58
CA LYS A 166 -22.95 -3.67 15.79
C LYS A 166 -21.95 -4.52 16.55
N GLU A 167 -21.90 -4.41 17.89
CA GLU A 167 -21.13 -5.30 18.75
C GLU A 167 -21.57 -6.75 18.51
N GLU A 168 -20.90 -7.42 17.59
CA GLU A 168 -21.00 -8.87 17.47
C GLU A 168 -20.06 -9.47 18.51
N ASN A 169 -20.53 -10.49 19.23
CA ASN A 169 -19.84 -11.19 20.31
C ASN A 169 -18.34 -11.34 20.00
N ARG A 170 -17.51 -10.74 20.84
CA ARG A 170 -16.06 -10.94 20.81
C ARG A 170 -15.80 -12.42 20.99
N GLN A 171 -15.18 -13.05 20.00
CA GLN A 171 -14.67 -14.39 20.16
C GLN A 171 -13.78 -14.41 21.42
N LYS A 172 -14.08 -15.34 22.35
CA LYS A 172 -13.23 -15.56 23.52
C LYS A 172 -11.83 -15.89 23.03
N LYS A 173 -10.86 -15.08 23.38
CA LYS A 173 -9.46 -15.38 23.13
C LYS A 173 -9.09 -16.66 23.85
N THR A 174 -8.71 -17.69 23.15
CA THR A 174 -7.94 -18.78 23.73
C THR A 174 -6.57 -18.21 24.08
N ALA A 175 -6.24 -18.18 25.37
CA ALA A 175 -4.92 -17.79 25.82
C ALA A 175 -3.88 -18.74 25.21
N SER A 176 -3.20 -18.28 24.19
CA SER A 176 -2.05 -18.99 23.61
C SER A 176 -0.86 -18.70 24.54
N GLN A 177 -0.13 -19.74 24.94
CA GLN A 177 1.14 -19.54 25.64
C GLN A 177 2.07 -18.79 24.70
N SER A 178 2.53 -17.61 25.17
CA SER A 178 3.43 -16.76 24.40
C SER A 178 4.83 -17.40 24.42
N GLN A 179 5.30 -17.88 23.27
CA GLN A 179 6.65 -18.44 23.10
C GLN A 179 7.24 -18.03 21.76
N ILE A 180 8.49 -17.56 21.80
CA ILE A 180 9.29 -17.36 20.59
C ILE A 180 10.22 -18.57 20.47
N THR A 181 10.04 -19.33 19.39
CA THR A 181 10.90 -20.48 19.06
C THR A 181 11.67 -20.20 17.77
N PHE A 182 12.84 -20.82 17.60
CA PHE A 182 13.58 -20.73 16.31
C PHE A 182 12.70 -21.11 15.12
N LYS A 183 11.80 -22.08 15.25
CA LYS A 183 10.86 -22.46 14.21
C LYS A 183 9.93 -21.31 13.78
N ILE A 184 9.47 -20.49 14.74
CA ILE A 184 8.65 -19.30 14.44
C ILE A 184 9.47 -18.25 13.72
N ILE A 185 10.73 -18.05 14.13
CA ILE A 185 11.64 -17.08 13.51
C ILE A 185 11.96 -17.50 12.07
N ASP A 186 12.34 -18.74 11.83
CA ASP A 186 12.63 -19.25 10.49
C ASP A 186 11.41 -19.14 9.57
N ALA A 187 10.24 -19.54 10.05
CA ALA A 187 9.00 -19.40 9.30
C ALA A 187 8.67 -17.93 8.99
N ALA A 188 8.92 -17.02 9.92
CA ALA A 188 8.70 -15.60 9.73
C ALA A 188 9.67 -15.00 8.71
N ILE A 189 10.94 -15.41 8.71
CA ILE A 189 11.94 -15.01 7.70
C ILE A 189 11.49 -15.46 6.32
N MET A 190 11.16 -16.74 6.17
CA MET A 190 10.72 -17.29 4.88
C MET A 190 9.45 -16.62 4.35
N ASN A 191 8.46 -16.40 5.21
CA ASN A 191 7.24 -15.66 4.85
C ASN A 191 7.53 -14.20 4.45
N GLY A 192 8.47 -13.56 5.16
CA GLY A 192 8.96 -12.22 4.82
C GLY A 192 9.55 -12.19 3.41
N PHE A 193 10.51 -13.04 3.10
CA PHE A 193 11.12 -13.14 1.78
C PHE A 193 10.10 -13.48 0.68
N GLU A 194 9.23 -14.46 0.88
CA GLU A 194 8.17 -14.79 -0.09
C GLU A 194 7.30 -13.58 -0.41
N THR A 195 6.94 -12.80 0.60
CA THR A 195 6.17 -11.57 0.43
C THR A 195 6.93 -10.56 -0.41
N LEU A 196 8.19 -10.29 -0.07
CA LEU A 196 9.00 -9.28 -0.74
C LEU A 196 9.37 -9.68 -2.18
N VAL A 197 9.64 -10.94 -2.45
CA VAL A 197 9.87 -11.45 -3.81
C VAL A 197 8.63 -11.24 -4.69
N ARG A 198 7.43 -11.49 -4.18
CA ARG A 198 6.19 -11.19 -4.92
C ARG A 198 6.05 -9.71 -5.24
N ILE A 199 6.35 -8.82 -4.27
CA ILE A 199 6.34 -7.38 -4.47
C ILE A 199 7.35 -6.99 -5.56
N GLY A 200 8.58 -7.51 -5.50
CA GLY A 200 9.61 -7.27 -6.51
C GLY A 200 9.18 -7.69 -7.91
N GLY A 201 8.54 -8.85 -8.04
CA GLY A 201 7.96 -9.31 -9.31
C GLY A 201 6.91 -8.35 -9.87
N TYR A 202 6.03 -7.80 -9.03
CA TYR A 202 5.06 -6.79 -9.47
C TYR A 202 5.76 -5.50 -9.90
N ILE A 203 6.70 -4.97 -9.11
CA ILE A 203 7.43 -3.75 -9.45
C ILE A 203 8.14 -3.92 -10.80
N MET A 204 8.84 -5.03 -11.02
CA MET A 204 9.51 -5.34 -12.27
C MET A 204 8.53 -5.38 -13.45
N LEU A 205 7.41 -6.11 -13.33
CA LEU A 205 6.42 -6.22 -14.40
C LEU A 205 5.79 -4.86 -14.75
N PHE A 206 5.47 -4.05 -13.74
CA PHE A 206 4.90 -2.73 -13.97
C PHE A 206 5.93 -1.75 -14.54
N SER A 207 7.22 -1.88 -14.23
CA SER A 207 8.29 -1.11 -14.87
C SER A 207 8.40 -1.42 -16.37
N ILE A 208 8.25 -2.69 -16.76
CA ILE A 208 8.20 -3.08 -18.18
C ILE A 208 6.93 -2.52 -18.86
N LEU A 209 5.78 -2.54 -18.17
CA LEU A 209 4.54 -1.95 -18.69
C LEU A 209 4.65 -0.44 -18.91
N ILE A 210 5.33 0.28 -18.01
CA ILE A 210 5.60 1.72 -18.18
C ILE A 210 6.44 1.94 -19.43
N SER A 211 7.54 1.20 -19.58
CA SER A 211 8.41 1.30 -20.75
C SER A 211 7.69 1.01 -22.07
N LEU A 212 6.69 0.10 -22.05
CA LEU A 212 5.80 -0.11 -23.20
C LEU A 212 4.90 1.12 -23.46
N VAL A 213 4.32 1.70 -22.40
CA VAL A 213 3.42 2.87 -22.52
C VAL A 213 4.18 4.08 -23.04
N GLU A 214 5.43 4.29 -22.65
CA GLU A 214 6.31 5.35 -23.16
C GLU A 214 6.55 5.30 -24.67
N LYS A 215 6.39 4.13 -25.32
CA LYS A 215 6.48 3.98 -26.78
C LYS A 215 5.20 4.38 -27.50
N LEU A 216 4.12 4.61 -26.79
CA LEU A 216 2.85 4.99 -27.44
C LEU A 216 2.92 6.46 -27.90
N PRO A 217 2.37 6.78 -29.07
CA PRO A 217 2.35 8.15 -29.60
C PRO A 217 1.26 8.98 -28.90
N LEU A 218 1.39 9.15 -27.57
CA LEU A 218 0.45 9.89 -26.74
C LEU A 218 1.06 11.23 -26.32
N PRO A 219 0.23 12.28 -26.09
CA PRO A 219 0.70 13.54 -25.53
C PRO A 219 1.36 13.33 -24.17
N LYS A 220 2.47 14.04 -23.90
CA LYS A 220 3.21 13.94 -22.63
C LYS A 220 2.33 13.99 -21.38
N PRO A 221 1.34 14.91 -21.24
CA PRO A 221 0.47 14.92 -20.06
C PRO A 221 -0.30 13.61 -19.84
N VAL A 222 -0.74 12.97 -20.92
CA VAL A 222 -1.47 11.69 -20.86
C VAL A 222 -0.54 10.57 -20.42
N LEU A 223 0.69 10.52 -20.95
CA LEU A 223 1.71 9.54 -20.53
C LEU A 223 2.01 9.64 -19.03
N ILE A 224 2.27 10.85 -18.53
CA ILE A 224 2.55 11.09 -17.11
C ILE A 224 1.40 10.62 -16.22
N LEU A 225 0.15 10.89 -16.62
CA LEU A 225 -1.02 10.40 -15.87
C LEU A 225 -1.13 8.88 -15.90
N LEU A 226 -0.88 8.25 -17.05
CA LEU A 226 -0.88 6.79 -17.17
C LEU A 226 0.21 6.13 -16.33
N GLU A 227 1.42 6.68 -16.31
CA GLU A 227 2.52 6.20 -15.47
C GLU A 227 2.17 6.27 -13.99
N ASN A 228 1.59 7.39 -13.53
CA ASN A 228 1.11 7.53 -12.15
C ASN A 228 -0.01 6.54 -11.80
N VAL A 229 -0.87 6.19 -12.77
CA VAL A 229 -1.91 5.18 -12.59
C VAL A 229 -1.31 3.77 -12.57
N LEU A 230 -0.28 3.49 -13.36
CA LEU A 230 0.35 2.19 -13.43
C LEU A 230 1.21 1.91 -12.18
N GLU A 231 2.18 2.79 -11.90
CA GLU A 231 3.12 2.61 -10.80
C GLU A 231 3.56 3.97 -10.25
N ILE A 232 3.36 4.15 -8.97
CA ILE A 232 3.47 5.44 -8.30
C ILE A 232 4.91 5.99 -8.30
N THR A 233 5.93 5.16 -8.14
CA THR A 233 7.32 5.63 -7.97
C THR A 233 7.83 6.28 -9.24
N ASN A 234 7.69 5.60 -10.37
CA ASN A 234 8.06 6.13 -11.68
C ASN A 234 7.14 7.30 -12.08
N GLY A 235 5.82 7.17 -11.85
CA GLY A 235 4.86 8.21 -12.17
C GLY A 235 5.15 9.53 -11.45
N ILE A 236 5.50 9.50 -10.15
CA ILE A 236 5.87 10.71 -9.40
C ILE A 236 7.20 11.27 -9.90
N ASN A 237 8.17 10.43 -10.26
CA ASN A 237 9.43 10.89 -10.85
C ASN A 237 9.20 11.62 -12.17
N CYS A 238 8.38 11.05 -13.07
CA CYS A 238 8.02 11.71 -14.32
C CYS A 238 7.25 13.01 -14.11
N LEU A 239 6.29 13.02 -13.17
CA LEU A 239 5.56 14.21 -12.78
C LEU A 239 6.48 15.33 -12.25
N ALA A 240 7.44 14.99 -11.40
CA ALA A 240 8.38 15.94 -10.82
C ALA A 240 9.24 16.66 -11.91
N ASN A 241 9.57 15.95 -12.97
CA ASN A 241 10.38 16.46 -14.10
C ASN A 241 9.57 17.22 -15.17
N THR A 242 8.30 17.55 -14.92
CA THR A 242 7.51 18.41 -15.82
C THR A 242 7.77 19.88 -15.55
N ASP A 243 7.38 20.74 -16.50
CA ASP A 243 7.39 22.21 -16.35
C ASP A 243 6.11 22.74 -15.67
N TRP A 244 5.28 21.86 -15.11
CA TRP A 244 4.04 22.26 -14.44
C TRP A 244 4.32 22.99 -13.14
N SER A 245 3.36 23.83 -12.71
CA SER A 245 3.49 24.54 -11.43
C SER A 245 3.67 23.59 -10.28
N ILE A 246 4.43 23.98 -9.27
CA ILE A 246 4.68 23.15 -8.08
C ILE A 246 3.38 22.77 -7.37
N GLN A 247 2.38 23.69 -7.37
CA GLN A 247 1.04 23.43 -6.87
C GLN A 247 0.38 22.27 -7.60
N THR A 248 0.40 22.26 -8.94
CA THR A 248 -0.16 21.17 -9.76
C THR A 248 0.56 19.85 -9.50
N LYS A 249 1.90 19.88 -9.46
CA LYS A 249 2.71 18.70 -9.13
C LYS A 249 2.34 18.13 -7.76
N TYR A 250 2.19 18.98 -6.76
CA TYR A 250 1.83 18.57 -5.40
C TYR A 250 0.44 17.92 -5.35
N ILE A 251 -0.58 18.55 -5.95
CA ILE A 251 -1.95 18.00 -6.00
C ILE A 251 -1.96 16.62 -6.66
N LEU A 252 -1.32 16.51 -7.82
CA LEU A 252 -1.28 15.24 -8.56
C LEU A 252 -0.45 14.16 -7.82
N ALA A 253 0.67 14.53 -7.20
CA ALA A 253 1.47 13.63 -6.40
C ALA A 253 0.69 13.09 -5.18
N MET A 254 -0.04 13.95 -4.45
CA MET A 254 -0.87 13.50 -3.32
C MET A 254 -2.02 12.60 -3.80
N THR A 255 -2.64 12.93 -4.93
CA THR A 255 -3.72 12.12 -5.53
C THR A 255 -3.22 10.75 -5.97
N ALA A 256 -2.09 10.71 -6.69
CA ALA A 256 -1.45 9.45 -7.10
C ALA A 256 -1.03 8.60 -5.89
N THR A 257 -0.52 9.26 -4.84
CA THR A 257 -0.13 8.62 -3.57
C THR A 257 -1.34 7.99 -2.87
N ALA A 258 -2.48 8.67 -2.85
CA ALA A 258 -3.71 8.12 -2.29
C ALA A 258 -4.22 6.92 -3.10
N PHE A 259 -4.10 6.95 -4.41
CA PHE A 259 -4.47 5.82 -5.28
C PHE A 259 -3.51 4.63 -5.14
N GLY A 260 -2.20 4.89 -5.08
CA GLY A 260 -1.16 3.87 -4.90
C GLY A 260 -0.82 3.06 -6.15
N GLY A 261 -1.37 3.41 -7.31
CA GLY A 261 -1.14 2.75 -8.60
C GLY A 261 -1.76 1.36 -8.74
N LEU A 262 -1.89 0.89 -9.99
CA LEU A 262 -2.35 -0.47 -10.28
C LEU A 262 -1.36 -1.53 -9.78
N SER A 263 -0.06 -1.23 -9.75
CA SER A 263 0.97 -2.06 -9.13
C SER A 263 0.64 -2.31 -7.65
N GLY A 264 0.30 -1.27 -6.89
CA GLY A 264 -0.10 -1.38 -5.48
C GLY A 264 -1.39 -2.20 -5.29
N ILE A 265 -2.37 -2.05 -6.19
CA ILE A 265 -3.59 -2.87 -6.18
C ILE A 265 -3.27 -4.34 -6.44
N ALA A 266 -2.40 -4.64 -7.41
CA ALA A 266 -1.98 -6.00 -7.72
C ALA A 266 -1.21 -6.65 -6.56
N GLN A 267 -0.27 -5.92 -5.95
CA GLN A 267 0.44 -6.35 -4.74
C GLN A 267 -0.54 -6.65 -3.60
N THR A 268 -1.47 -5.73 -3.32
CA THR A 268 -2.52 -5.90 -2.30
C THR A 268 -3.36 -7.15 -2.57
N SER A 269 -3.77 -7.36 -3.82
CA SER A 269 -4.54 -8.55 -4.23
C SER A 269 -3.80 -9.86 -3.94
N SER A 270 -2.48 -9.87 -4.13
CA SER A 270 -1.67 -11.06 -3.84
C SER A 270 -1.61 -11.39 -2.35
N MET A 271 -1.60 -10.36 -1.48
CA MET A 271 -1.54 -10.54 -0.02
C MET A 271 -2.83 -11.11 0.56
N VAL A 272 -3.99 -10.73 0.02
CA VAL A 272 -5.30 -11.15 0.55
C VAL A 272 -5.83 -12.43 -0.10
N LYS A 273 -5.08 -13.05 -0.99
CA LYS A 273 -5.46 -14.30 -1.65
C LYS A 273 -5.75 -15.40 -0.63
N GLY A 274 -6.88 -16.11 -0.82
CA GLY A 274 -7.32 -17.17 0.10
C GLY A 274 -7.98 -16.65 1.38
N THR A 275 -8.39 -15.38 1.42
CA THR A 275 -9.21 -14.81 2.50
C THR A 275 -10.58 -14.36 1.98
N SER A 276 -11.48 -13.99 2.88
CA SER A 276 -12.80 -13.42 2.57
C SER A 276 -12.75 -11.92 2.24
N LEU A 277 -11.57 -11.27 2.25
CA LEU A 277 -11.41 -9.83 1.98
C LEU A 277 -11.71 -9.50 0.52
N SER A 278 -12.61 -8.53 0.30
CA SER A 278 -13.12 -8.18 -1.03
C SER A 278 -12.25 -7.13 -1.73
N MET A 279 -11.49 -7.53 -2.75
CA MET A 279 -10.74 -6.61 -3.60
C MET A 279 -11.65 -5.63 -4.35
N LYS A 280 -12.87 -6.04 -4.74
CA LYS A 280 -13.81 -5.13 -5.44
C LYS A 280 -14.21 -3.96 -4.54
N LYS A 281 -14.59 -4.24 -3.28
CA LYS A 281 -14.91 -3.19 -2.31
C LYS A 281 -13.68 -2.34 -1.98
N TYR A 282 -12.51 -2.98 -1.81
CA TYR A 282 -11.26 -2.26 -1.60
C TYR A 282 -10.99 -1.24 -2.70
N CYS A 283 -11.08 -1.63 -3.98
CA CYS A 283 -10.87 -0.71 -5.09
C CYS A 283 -11.87 0.46 -5.08
N LEU A 284 -13.15 0.21 -4.78
CA LEU A 284 -14.16 1.27 -4.67
C LEU A 284 -13.84 2.25 -3.53
N VAL A 285 -13.48 1.73 -2.35
CA VAL A 285 -13.07 2.57 -1.21
C VAL A 285 -11.80 3.34 -1.54
N LYS A 286 -10.83 2.71 -2.22
CA LYS A 286 -9.59 3.35 -2.62
C LYS A 286 -9.83 4.53 -3.57
N LEU A 287 -10.71 4.37 -4.56
CA LEU A 287 -11.12 5.45 -5.46
C LEU A 287 -11.83 6.58 -4.71
N PHE A 288 -12.72 6.26 -3.78
CA PHE A 288 -13.37 7.25 -2.93
C PHE A 288 -12.37 8.05 -2.09
N LEU A 289 -11.42 7.36 -1.43
CA LEU A 289 -10.35 8.01 -0.65
C LEU A 289 -9.43 8.86 -1.53
N THR A 290 -9.14 8.42 -2.75
CA THR A 290 -8.38 9.20 -3.73
C THR A 290 -9.09 10.50 -4.09
N LEU A 291 -10.40 10.45 -4.32
CA LEU A 291 -11.20 11.65 -4.58
C LEU A 291 -11.20 12.60 -3.37
N CYS A 292 -11.39 12.08 -2.15
CA CYS A 292 -11.31 12.90 -0.93
C CYS A 292 -9.94 13.56 -0.78
N THR A 293 -8.85 12.81 -1.03
CA THR A 293 -7.48 13.34 -0.99
C THR A 293 -7.26 14.41 -2.06
N PHE A 294 -7.75 14.21 -3.28
CA PHE A 294 -7.68 15.20 -4.35
C PHE A 294 -8.35 16.51 -3.93
N LEU A 295 -9.59 16.44 -3.44
CA LEU A 295 -10.33 17.64 -3.01
C LEU A 295 -9.64 18.37 -1.85
N LEU A 296 -9.10 17.61 -0.87
CA LEU A 296 -8.32 18.19 0.22
C LEU A 296 -7.00 18.81 -0.28
N ALA A 297 -6.29 18.14 -1.19
CA ALA A 297 -5.05 18.67 -1.75
C ALA A 297 -5.30 19.96 -2.53
N VAL A 298 -6.37 20.06 -3.31
CA VAL A 298 -6.79 21.27 -4.00
C VAL A 298 -7.11 22.38 -2.99
N ALA A 299 -7.97 22.10 -2.00
CA ALA A 299 -8.36 23.09 -1.00
C ALA A 299 -7.17 23.63 -0.20
N VAL A 300 -6.28 22.76 0.23
CA VAL A 300 -5.11 23.12 1.04
C VAL A 300 -4.05 23.82 0.19
N SER A 301 -3.87 23.44 -1.07
CA SER A 301 -2.87 24.04 -1.96
C SER A 301 -3.10 25.52 -2.23
N VAL A 302 -4.34 26.01 -2.16
CA VAL A 302 -4.67 27.44 -2.29
C VAL A 302 -4.05 28.30 -1.18
N PHE A 303 -3.79 27.68 -0.01
CA PHE A 303 -3.19 28.40 1.14
C PHE A 303 -1.68 28.16 1.25
N LEU A 304 -1.13 27.21 0.51
CA LEU A 304 0.27 26.81 0.60
C LEU A 304 1.14 27.39 -0.53
N PHE A 305 0.56 27.63 -1.68
CA PHE A 305 1.20 28.11 -2.90
C PHE A 305 0.53 29.37 -3.42
#